data_32fe097e5e9d5868fe8bbc2519fcedc2
#
_entry.id   32fe097e5e9d5868fe8bbc2519fcedc2
#
_cell.length_a   1.000
_cell.length_b   1.000
_cell.length_c   1.000
_cell.angle_alpha   90.00
_cell.angle_beta   90.00
_cell.angle_gamma   90.00
#
_symmetry.space_group_name_H-M   'P 1'
#
loop_
_entity.id
_entity.type
_entity.pdbx_description
1 polymer ?
#
loop_
_entity_poly.entity_id
_entity_poly.type
_entity_poly.pdbx_seq_one_letter_code
_entity_poly.pdbx_strand_id
1 'polypeptide(L)'
;MDRVKFRVALVALLGIGSLAGCVTAPVAPPPPPPHHPAYLHALSDLRAARWLIEHRPGDWVQTADEQEAVRQIDAGIGDIKQAAFNDGKNLADHPPVDERPDHRGRIHEAVDYLKKARADVAGEEDNGFANGLRGRAMGHIDAAIQAARRVYVD
;
A
#
# COMPACT_ATOMS: atom_id res chain seq x y z
N MET A 1 14.81 74.63 -57.21
CA MET A 1 16.23 74.33 -57.39
C MET A 1 16.75 73.97 -56.07
N ASP A 2 16.86 72.66 -55.79
CA ASP A 2 17.82 72.15 -54.85
C ASP A 2 17.73 70.58 -54.82
N ARG A 3 18.83 69.97 -55.09
CA ARG A 3 18.94 68.56 -55.28
C ARG A 3 19.14 67.89 -53.92
N VAL A 4 18.18 67.12 -53.47
CA VAL A 4 18.31 66.26 -52.28
C VAL A 4 18.97 64.92 -52.70
N LYS A 5 20.19 64.71 -52.23
CA LYS A 5 20.94 63.48 -52.45
C LYS A 5 20.44 62.37 -51.49
N PHE A 6 19.85 61.35 -52.06
CA PHE A 6 19.51 60.10 -51.33
C PHE A 6 20.78 59.33 -50.98
N ARG A 7 21.09 59.18 -49.70
CA ARG A 7 22.11 58.25 -49.23
C ARG A 7 21.42 56.94 -48.83
N VAL A 8 21.71 55.92 -49.61
CA VAL A 8 21.28 54.54 -49.27
C VAL A 8 22.22 54.03 -48.18
N ALA A 9 21.64 53.80 -46.99
CA ALA A 9 22.34 53.12 -45.90
C ALA A 9 22.07 51.63 -45.99
N LEU A 10 23.14 50.87 -46.22
CA LEU A 10 23.16 49.42 -46.24
C LEU A 10 23.14 48.90 -44.79
N VAL A 11 22.01 48.35 -44.33
CA VAL A 11 21.90 47.71 -43.00
C VAL A 11 22.27 46.25 -43.15
N ALA A 12 23.42 45.85 -42.58
CA ALA A 12 23.85 44.47 -42.49
C ALA A 12 23.06 43.80 -41.32
N LEU A 13 22.17 42.87 -41.64
CA LEU A 13 21.55 41.98 -40.64
C LEU A 13 22.57 40.94 -40.18
N LEU A 14 23.07 41.09 -38.95
CA LEU A 14 23.77 40.02 -38.23
C LEU A 14 22.70 39.07 -37.68
N GLY A 15 22.64 37.86 -38.26
CA GLY A 15 21.83 36.75 -37.74
C GLY A 15 22.43 36.21 -36.45
N ILE A 16 21.73 36.43 -35.33
CA ILE A 16 22.04 35.82 -34.04
C ILE A 16 21.41 34.41 -34.05
N GLY A 17 22.24 33.40 -34.29
CA GLY A 17 21.84 32.00 -34.16
C GLY A 17 21.56 31.66 -32.68
N SER A 18 20.28 31.49 -32.31
CA SER A 18 19.90 30.97 -31.01
C SER A 18 20.20 29.50 -30.92
N LEU A 19 21.26 29.12 -30.22
CA LEU A 19 21.53 27.76 -29.79
C LEU A 19 20.48 27.44 -28.70
N ALA A 20 19.41 26.76 -29.09
CA ALA A 20 18.48 26.14 -28.15
C ALA A 20 19.18 24.98 -27.45
N GLY A 21 19.87 25.26 -26.35
CA GLY A 21 20.39 24.24 -25.47
C GLY A 21 19.20 23.48 -24.86
N CYS A 22 19.08 22.19 -25.15
CA CYS A 22 18.18 21.29 -24.42
C CYS A 22 18.63 21.23 -22.96
N VAL A 23 18.01 22.01 -22.12
CA VAL A 23 18.17 21.89 -20.67
C VAL A 23 17.40 20.64 -20.26
N THR A 24 18.10 19.52 -20.10
CA THR A 24 17.55 18.33 -19.43
C THR A 24 17.23 18.73 -17.99
N ALA A 25 15.94 18.76 -17.66
CA ALA A 25 15.51 18.97 -16.29
C ALA A 25 16.16 17.90 -15.40
N PRO A 26 16.71 18.26 -14.23
CA PRO A 26 17.27 17.28 -13.32
C PRO A 26 16.17 16.28 -12.94
N VAL A 27 16.46 14.99 -13.12
CA VAL A 27 15.59 13.90 -12.67
C VAL A 27 15.47 14.04 -11.15
N ALA A 28 14.22 14.19 -10.66
CA ALA A 28 13.97 14.25 -9.23
C ALA A 28 14.54 12.98 -8.56
N PRO A 29 15.19 13.10 -7.39
CA PRO A 29 15.67 11.94 -6.66
C PRO A 29 14.49 11.01 -6.35
N PRO A 30 14.71 9.69 -6.31
CA PRO A 30 13.66 8.76 -5.93
C PRO A 30 13.11 9.12 -4.56
N PRO A 31 11.79 8.92 -4.32
CA PRO A 31 11.21 9.19 -3.01
C PRO A 31 11.94 8.37 -1.94
N PRO A 32 12.12 8.93 -0.73
CA PRO A 32 12.73 8.19 0.36
C PRO A 32 11.92 6.92 0.65
N PRO A 33 12.59 5.83 1.08
CA PRO A 33 11.89 4.61 1.45
C PRO A 33 10.83 4.90 2.53
N PRO A 34 9.73 4.14 2.55
CA PRO A 34 8.66 4.35 3.54
C PRO A 34 9.23 4.26 4.95
N HIS A 35 8.85 5.21 5.80
CA HIS A 35 9.36 5.31 7.18
C HIS A 35 8.82 4.22 8.12
N HIS A 36 7.89 3.35 7.67
CA HIS A 36 7.18 2.36 8.48
C HIS A 36 7.22 0.97 7.83
N PRO A 37 8.40 0.30 7.80
CA PRO A 37 8.53 -1.01 7.17
C PRO A 37 7.66 -2.10 7.82
N ALA A 38 7.42 -2.03 9.13
CA ALA A 38 6.58 -2.99 9.82
C ALA A 38 5.12 -2.92 9.37
N TYR A 39 4.61 -1.76 8.99
CA TYR A 39 3.28 -1.66 8.36
C TYR A 39 3.21 -2.39 7.01
N LEU A 40 4.27 -2.38 6.22
CA LEU A 40 4.30 -3.15 4.97
C LEU A 40 4.29 -4.65 5.22
N HIS A 41 4.99 -5.12 6.25
CA HIS A 41 4.96 -6.51 6.68
C HIS A 41 3.56 -6.88 7.19
N ALA A 42 2.97 -6.06 8.05
CA ALA A 42 1.61 -6.27 8.54
C ALA A 42 0.58 -6.34 7.41
N LEU A 43 0.65 -5.47 6.40
CA LEU A 43 -0.22 -5.54 5.22
C LEU A 43 -0.07 -6.85 4.45
N SER A 44 1.16 -7.35 4.32
CA SER A 44 1.45 -8.62 3.66
C SER A 44 0.84 -9.79 4.43
N ASP A 45 1.04 -9.83 5.75
CA ASP A 45 0.53 -10.87 6.64
C ASP A 45 -1.01 -10.86 6.72
N LEU A 46 -1.62 -9.67 6.76
CA LEU A 46 -3.08 -9.53 6.73
C LEU A 46 -3.69 -10.08 5.43
N ARG A 47 -3.06 -9.83 4.29
CA ARG A 47 -3.53 -10.39 3.00
C ARG A 47 -3.36 -11.90 2.95
N ALA A 48 -2.28 -12.45 3.49
CA ALA A 48 -2.09 -13.90 3.61
C ALA A 48 -3.17 -14.54 4.50
N ALA A 49 -3.44 -13.95 5.66
CA ALA A 49 -4.51 -14.40 6.55
C ALA A 49 -5.89 -14.35 5.87
N ARG A 50 -6.18 -13.24 5.18
CA ARG A 50 -7.42 -13.06 4.42
C ARG A 50 -7.60 -14.18 3.39
N TRP A 51 -6.57 -14.41 2.59
CA TRP A 51 -6.61 -15.43 1.54
C TRP A 51 -6.87 -16.82 2.13
N LEU A 52 -6.18 -17.22 3.20
CA LEU A 52 -6.35 -18.52 3.86
C LEU A 52 -7.78 -18.75 4.38
N ILE A 53 -8.46 -17.67 4.83
CA ILE A 53 -9.86 -17.76 5.30
C ILE A 53 -10.84 -17.83 4.12
N GLU A 54 -10.59 -17.07 3.03
CA GLU A 54 -11.48 -17.00 1.88
C GLU A 54 -11.38 -18.22 0.97
N HIS A 55 -10.15 -18.72 0.74
CA HIS A 55 -9.93 -19.79 -0.22
C HIS A 55 -10.14 -21.17 0.41
N ARG A 56 -11.15 -21.84 -0.07
CA ARG A 56 -11.55 -23.15 0.37
C ARG A 56 -11.50 -24.16 -0.78
N PRO A 57 -11.01 -25.39 -0.56
CA PRO A 57 -11.23 -26.44 -1.50
C PRO A 57 -12.70 -26.88 -1.48
N GLY A 58 -13.35 -26.86 -2.64
CA GLY A 58 -14.73 -27.32 -2.79
C GLY A 58 -15.78 -26.22 -2.57
N ASP A 59 -17.05 -26.63 -2.57
CA ASP A 59 -18.23 -25.76 -2.52
C ASP A 59 -18.64 -25.34 -1.10
N TRP A 60 -17.68 -25.09 -0.22
CA TRP A 60 -17.94 -24.74 1.17
C TRP A 60 -18.39 -23.28 1.29
N VAL A 61 -19.52 -23.06 1.91
CA VAL A 61 -19.98 -21.73 2.25
C VAL A 61 -19.22 -21.23 3.48
N GLN A 62 -18.72 -19.99 3.43
CA GLN A 62 -18.07 -19.36 4.58
C GLN A 62 -19.06 -19.28 5.75
N THR A 63 -18.60 -19.61 6.94
CA THR A 63 -19.34 -19.38 8.18
C THR A 63 -19.47 -17.88 8.47
N ALA A 64 -20.39 -17.51 9.33
CA ALA A 64 -20.55 -16.11 9.78
C ALA A 64 -19.28 -15.57 10.45
N ASP A 65 -18.57 -16.42 11.21
CA ASP A 65 -17.32 -16.05 11.88
C ASP A 65 -16.17 -15.86 10.90
N GLU A 66 -16.10 -16.64 9.84
CA GLU A 66 -15.09 -16.42 8.78
C GLU A 66 -15.37 -15.15 7.99
N GLN A 67 -16.62 -14.87 7.66
CA GLN A 67 -17.01 -13.62 7.01
C GLN A 67 -16.69 -12.42 7.91
N GLU A 68 -16.93 -12.54 9.22
CA GLU A 68 -16.56 -11.53 10.20
C GLU A 68 -15.05 -11.32 10.26
N ALA A 69 -14.25 -12.40 10.29
CA ALA A 69 -12.80 -12.32 10.31
C ALA A 69 -12.28 -11.59 9.06
N VAL A 70 -12.76 -11.93 7.87
CA VAL A 70 -12.39 -11.25 6.60
C VAL A 70 -12.75 -9.77 6.65
N ARG A 71 -13.95 -9.42 7.10
CA ARG A 71 -14.37 -8.01 7.20
C ARG A 71 -13.48 -7.21 8.15
N GLN A 72 -13.08 -7.78 9.26
CA GLN A 72 -12.17 -7.15 10.21
C GLN A 72 -10.75 -7.01 9.64
N ILE A 73 -10.27 -7.99 8.90
CA ILE A 73 -8.98 -7.90 8.20
C ILE A 73 -9.00 -6.75 7.18
N ASP A 74 -10.05 -6.64 6.38
CA ASP A 74 -10.18 -5.57 5.38
C ASP A 74 -10.20 -4.18 6.02
N ALA A 75 -10.87 -4.03 7.15
CA ALA A 75 -10.88 -2.78 7.91
C ALA A 75 -9.49 -2.45 8.47
N GLY A 76 -8.78 -3.42 9.04
CA GLY A 76 -7.41 -3.26 9.53
C GLY A 76 -6.43 -2.86 8.41
N ILE A 77 -6.52 -3.48 7.23
CA ILE A 77 -5.74 -3.09 6.04
C ILE A 77 -6.03 -1.65 5.65
N GLY A 78 -7.30 -1.23 5.66
CA GLY A 78 -7.72 0.14 5.36
C GLY A 78 -7.08 1.16 6.31
N ASP A 79 -7.13 0.91 7.61
CA ASP A 79 -6.54 1.79 8.63
C ASP A 79 -5.02 1.88 8.50
N ILE A 80 -4.32 0.76 8.26
CA ILE A 80 -2.87 0.74 8.08
C ILE A 80 -2.47 1.51 6.81
N LYS A 81 -3.17 1.31 5.70
CA LYS A 81 -2.92 2.06 4.45
C LYS A 81 -3.11 3.56 4.63
N GLN A 82 -4.07 3.96 5.44
CA GLN A 82 -4.30 5.37 5.75
C GLN A 82 -3.25 5.94 6.72
N ALA A 83 -2.79 5.15 7.68
CA ALA A 83 -1.85 5.57 8.71
C ALA A 83 -0.45 5.84 8.17
N ALA A 84 0.04 4.94 7.31
CA ALA A 84 1.42 4.93 6.90
C ALA A 84 1.60 5.25 5.43
N PHE A 85 1.09 4.37 4.58
CA PHE A 85 1.37 4.40 3.16
C PHE A 85 0.46 3.42 2.43
N ASN A 86 -0.16 3.89 1.36
CA ASN A 86 -0.84 2.99 0.45
C ASN A 86 0.22 2.30 -0.43
N ASP A 87 0.48 1.03 -0.19
CA ASP A 87 1.46 0.22 -0.91
C ASP A 87 1.05 -0.09 -2.37
N GLY A 88 -0.09 0.41 -2.82
CA GLY A 88 -0.61 0.21 -4.18
C GLY A 88 -1.09 -1.20 -4.48
N LYS A 89 -0.97 -2.13 -3.54
CA LYS A 89 -1.39 -3.52 -3.71
C LYS A 89 -2.88 -3.68 -3.42
N ASN A 90 -3.51 -4.60 -4.13
CA ASN A 90 -4.90 -4.99 -3.86
C ASN A 90 -5.00 -6.05 -2.74
N LEU A 91 -6.22 -6.40 -2.35
CA LEU A 91 -6.46 -7.37 -1.27
C LEU A 91 -6.05 -8.81 -1.64
N ALA A 92 -5.96 -9.13 -2.92
CA ALA A 92 -5.54 -10.45 -3.40
C ALA A 92 -4.01 -10.60 -3.53
N ASP A 93 -3.25 -9.50 -3.39
CA ASP A 93 -1.79 -9.53 -3.45
C ASP A 93 -1.21 -10.01 -2.11
N HIS A 94 -1.00 -11.30 -1.98
CA HIS A 94 -0.45 -11.91 -0.78
C HIS A 94 0.84 -12.72 -1.07
N PRO A 95 1.71 -12.94 -0.08
CA PRO A 95 2.85 -13.84 -0.24
C PRO A 95 2.38 -15.28 -0.45
N PRO A 96 3.23 -16.16 -0.98
CA PRO A 96 2.91 -17.58 -1.05
C PRO A 96 2.52 -18.13 0.32
N VAL A 97 1.40 -18.86 0.37
CA VAL A 97 0.89 -19.54 1.55
C VAL A 97 0.82 -21.05 1.30
N ASP A 98 0.83 -21.84 2.36
CA ASP A 98 0.65 -23.28 2.22
C ASP A 98 -0.83 -23.63 2.02
N GLU A 99 -1.16 -24.13 0.82
CA GLU A 99 -2.52 -24.52 0.46
C GLU A 99 -2.86 -25.97 0.86
N ARG A 100 -1.86 -26.75 1.30
CA ARG A 100 -2.03 -28.18 1.61
C ARG A 100 -2.82 -28.50 2.88
N PRO A 101 -2.75 -27.66 3.95
CA PRO A 101 -3.54 -27.92 5.14
C PRO A 101 -5.04 -28.00 4.84
N ASP A 102 -5.74 -28.83 5.59
CA ASP A 102 -7.19 -28.85 5.61
C ASP A 102 -7.76 -27.48 6.08
N HIS A 103 -9.07 -27.38 6.06
CA HIS A 103 -9.73 -26.13 6.46
C HIS A 103 -9.28 -25.64 7.84
N ARG A 104 -9.22 -26.53 8.83
CA ARG A 104 -8.84 -26.18 10.20
C ARG A 104 -7.38 -25.73 10.28
N GLY A 105 -6.48 -26.41 9.57
CA GLY A 105 -5.06 -26.04 9.48
C GLY A 105 -4.87 -24.66 8.87
N ARG A 106 -5.60 -24.33 7.80
CA ARG A 106 -5.52 -23.00 7.16
C ARG A 106 -6.02 -21.88 8.06
N ILE A 107 -7.10 -22.11 8.82
CA ILE A 107 -7.55 -21.11 9.79
C ILE A 107 -6.50 -20.91 10.90
N HIS A 108 -5.84 -21.99 11.38
CA HIS A 108 -4.73 -21.84 12.33
C HIS A 108 -3.59 -20.98 11.76
N GLU A 109 -3.17 -21.26 10.53
CA GLU A 109 -2.15 -20.49 9.84
C GLU A 109 -2.58 -19.02 9.66
N ALA A 110 -3.84 -18.76 9.30
CA ALA A 110 -4.37 -17.41 9.23
C ALA A 110 -4.28 -16.67 10.56
N VAL A 111 -4.60 -17.34 11.68
CA VAL A 111 -4.46 -16.76 13.03
C VAL A 111 -2.99 -16.44 13.34
N ASP A 112 -2.04 -17.23 12.88
CA ASP A 112 -0.62 -16.95 13.10
C ASP A 112 -0.13 -15.76 12.26
N TYR A 113 -0.58 -15.61 11.03
CA TYR A 113 -0.36 -14.38 10.26
C TYR A 113 -0.98 -13.14 10.93
N LEU A 114 -2.21 -13.25 11.44
CA LEU A 114 -2.85 -12.16 12.18
C LEU A 114 -2.05 -11.73 13.41
N LYS A 115 -1.50 -12.69 14.17
CA LYS A 115 -0.63 -12.40 15.33
C LYS A 115 0.65 -11.69 14.93
N LYS A 116 1.28 -12.08 13.80
CA LYS A 116 2.47 -11.41 13.25
C LYS A 116 2.13 -9.98 12.86
N ALA A 117 1.07 -9.79 12.06
CA ALA A 117 0.61 -8.46 11.67
C ALA A 117 0.33 -7.56 12.88
N ARG A 118 -0.28 -8.12 13.93
CA ARG A 118 -0.53 -7.39 15.17
C ARG A 118 0.77 -6.94 15.86
N ALA A 119 1.77 -7.82 15.89
CA ALA A 119 3.07 -7.50 16.50
C ALA A 119 3.80 -6.39 15.71
N ASP A 120 3.76 -6.46 14.39
CA ASP A 120 4.35 -5.47 13.51
C ASP A 120 3.67 -4.10 13.68
N VAL A 121 2.35 -4.05 13.69
CA VAL A 121 1.59 -2.82 13.94
C VAL A 121 1.87 -2.25 15.34
N ALA A 122 1.99 -3.11 16.35
CA ALA A 122 2.29 -2.69 17.72
C ALA A 122 3.70 -2.12 17.88
N GLY A 123 4.65 -2.60 17.09
CA GLY A 123 6.06 -2.17 17.13
C GLY A 123 6.34 -0.85 16.42
N GLU A 124 5.42 -0.36 15.58
CA GLU A 124 5.62 0.91 14.88
C GLU A 124 5.44 2.10 15.82
N GLU A 125 6.35 3.08 15.70
CA GLU A 125 6.24 4.34 16.43
C GLU A 125 5.10 5.20 15.87
N ASP A 126 4.28 5.73 16.79
CA ASP A 126 3.18 6.61 16.43
C ASP A 126 3.66 8.04 16.21
N ASN A 127 3.45 8.57 15.02
CA ASN A 127 3.29 10.01 14.91
C ASN A 127 1.86 10.38 15.35
N GLY A 128 1.66 11.60 15.85
CA GLY A 128 0.36 12.02 16.42
C GLY A 128 -0.84 11.91 15.45
N PHE A 129 -0.58 11.86 14.13
CA PHE A 129 -1.61 11.66 13.11
C PHE A 129 -2.01 10.18 12.98
N ALA A 130 -1.04 9.28 13.07
CA ALA A 130 -1.25 7.84 12.89
C ALA A 130 -1.80 7.13 14.14
N ASN A 131 -1.71 7.74 15.32
CA ASN A 131 -2.00 7.11 16.61
C ASN A 131 -3.41 6.48 16.66
N GLY A 132 -4.44 7.22 16.26
CA GLY A 132 -5.80 6.70 16.24
C GLY A 132 -6.02 5.58 15.23
N LEU A 133 -5.35 5.65 14.06
CA LEU A 133 -5.42 4.64 13.01
C LEU A 133 -4.76 3.34 13.44
N ARG A 134 -3.58 3.40 14.05
CA ARG A 134 -2.88 2.25 14.63
C ARG A 134 -3.75 1.54 15.68
N GLY A 135 -4.33 2.31 16.61
CA GLY A 135 -5.22 1.75 17.63
C GLY A 135 -6.43 1.03 17.04
N ARG A 136 -7.07 1.60 16.01
CA ARG A 136 -8.18 0.95 15.30
C ARG A 136 -7.72 -0.29 14.54
N ALA A 137 -6.60 -0.23 13.79
CA ALA A 137 -6.06 -1.38 13.09
C ALA A 137 -5.78 -2.55 14.04
N MET A 138 -5.17 -2.29 15.20
CA MET A 138 -4.94 -3.30 16.23
C MET A 138 -6.27 -3.88 16.74
N GLY A 139 -7.29 -3.04 16.98
CA GLY A 139 -8.62 -3.49 17.37
C GLY A 139 -9.28 -4.40 16.33
N HIS A 140 -9.17 -4.06 15.06
CA HIS A 140 -9.65 -4.89 13.96
C HIS A 140 -8.90 -6.22 13.86
N ILE A 141 -7.57 -6.21 14.00
CA ILE A 141 -6.77 -7.45 13.99
C ILE A 141 -7.16 -8.34 15.17
N ASP A 142 -7.33 -7.80 16.38
CA ASP A 142 -7.78 -8.56 17.55
C ASP A 142 -9.18 -9.16 17.34
N ALA A 143 -10.11 -8.40 16.75
CA ALA A 143 -11.43 -8.90 16.41
C ALA A 143 -11.39 -10.02 15.35
N ALA A 144 -10.53 -9.89 14.33
CA ALA A 144 -10.32 -10.93 13.33
C ALA A 144 -9.77 -12.22 13.95
N ILE A 145 -8.80 -12.12 14.87
CA ILE A 145 -8.25 -13.27 15.59
C ILE A 145 -9.35 -13.97 16.40
N GLN A 146 -10.20 -13.21 17.08
CA GLN A 146 -11.29 -13.80 17.87
C GLN A 146 -12.32 -14.48 16.97
N ALA A 147 -12.73 -13.86 15.88
CA ALA A 147 -13.66 -14.45 14.93
C ALA A 147 -13.10 -15.75 14.31
N ALA A 148 -11.86 -15.72 13.82
CA ALA A 148 -11.21 -16.90 13.28
C ALA A 148 -11.08 -18.05 14.30
N ARG A 149 -10.86 -17.75 15.58
CA ARG A 149 -10.79 -18.76 16.64
C ARG A 149 -12.12 -19.44 16.92
N ARG A 150 -13.27 -18.72 16.79
CA ARG A 150 -14.58 -19.34 16.98
C ARG A 150 -14.87 -20.43 15.97
N VAL A 151 -14.31 -20.34 14.76
CA VAL A 151 -14.40 -21.41 13.74
C VAL A 151 -13.87 -22.77 14.22
N TYR A 152 -13.05 -22.82 15.29
CA TYR A 152 -12.54 -24.09 15.83
C TYR A 152 -13.42 -24.69 16.91
N VAL A 153 -14.27 -23.87 17.53
CA VAL A 153 -15.01 -24.26 18.72
C VAL A 153 -16.36 -24.87 18.36
N ASP A 154 -16.83 -24.59 17.13
CA ASP A 154 -18.04 -25.14 16.54
C ASP A 154 -17.75 -26.41 15.71
#